data_db6ada543e1678c255eccf29ea1e3cc6
#
_entry.id   db6ada543e1678c255eccf29ea1e3cc6
#
_cell.length_a   1.000
_cell.length_b   1.000
_cell.length_c   1.000
_cell.angle_alpha   90.00
_cell.angle_beta   90.00
_cell.angle_gamma   90.00
#
_symmetry.space_group_name_H-M   'P 1'
#
loop_
_entity.id
_entity.type
_entity.pdbx_description
1 polymer ?
#
loop_
_entity_poly.entity_id
_entity_poly.type
_entity_poly.pdbx_seq_one_letter_code
_entity_poly.pdbx_strand_id
1 'polypeptide(L)'
;LQAGVSDDNRQFPLFLEFLDKYAGPSGALDSRIRERILFHVVDSASNGLANVQVNILNGQDTLETLVTLSDGSATFYPLWAIPEDRIRSLRVEVKRGDDDTSFQLAADGPRKIAVAIGPARQRPSSLNVDLLFVLDATGSMQTQIDQLKNAISILQMNLSSLPESPRLRFGLVQYRDRKDDFLVSKIQFTEDATAFSRELSKVRADGGGDQPEDLQSALDTAFHGMTWNRDGIRLGFVITDAPPHLDYAQEFTYVSASHLARRNGIKLHSVGCGSLPVAGEVVLRQIAQITGGKYVFLTKPGESGESEGGAPGAVSHHTGSNWVSERLETALLRLTREEIGNQIADPISQNLDWFEARPSGTLPSDSVFSELFRLAFKELRDFASMPLPDTARIAILPTSPADSSLAPQAARLNQILSIELSRSGNVRLVERGNLGDVLREQALQESGAIDPNSVSGTGRLLGADILLASGLHRRTGGSELVLKLLRTSTGELLSATRAKIDKSLLDD
;
A
#
# COMPACT_ATOMS: atom_id res chain seq x y z
N LEU A 1 5.37 4.59 21.50
CA LEU A 1 4.20 4.57 20.62
C LEU A 1 4.29 3.40 19.67
N GLN A 2 3.17 2.79 19.36
CA GLN A 2 3.01 1.81 18.31
C GLN A 2 2.37 2.49 17.11
N ALA A 3 2.77 2.09 15.91
CA ALA A 3 2.19 2.56 14.66
C ALA A 3 1.25 1.49 14.10
N GLY A 4 0.02 1.86 13.78
CA GLY A 4 -0.85 1.06 12.93
C GLY A 4 -0.74 1.56 11.49
N VAL A 5 -0.77 0.67 10.51
CA VAL A 5 -0.66 1.04 9.08
C VAL A 5 -1.88 0.53 8.32
N SER A 6 -2.56 1.44 7.63
CA SER A 6 -3.72 1.18 6.80
C SER A 6 -3.42 1.47 5.32
N ASP A 7 -3.87 0.58 4.43
CA ASP A 7 -3.71 0.73 2.98
C ASP A 7 -5.06 0.96 2.29
N ASP A 8 -5.46 2.22 2.22
CA ASP A 8 -6.72 2.63 1.59
C ASP A 8 -6.73 2.42 0.07
N ASN A 9 -5.57 2.27 -0.55
CA ASN A 9 -5.47 1.96 -1.97
C ASN A 9 -5.86 0.51 -2.26
N ARG A 10 -5.48 -0.42 -1.38
CA ARG A 10 -5.89 -1.83 -1.50
C ARG A 10 -7.34 -2.03 -1.11
N GLN A 11 -7.87 -1.21 -0.19
CA GLN A 11 -9.24 -1.28 0.34
C GLN A 11 -10.11 -0.13 -0.14
N PHE A 12 -9.96 0.27 -1.36
CA PHE A 12 -10.64 1.45 -1.90
C PHE A 12 -12.15 1.51 -1.66
N PRO A 13 -12.93 0.42 -1.80
CA PRO A 13 -14.36 0.46 -1.46
C PRO A 13 -14.63 0.85 -0.01
N LEU A 14 -13.90 0.28 0.97
CA LEU A 14 -14.04 0.64 2.38
C LEU A 14 -13.60 2.08 2.66
N PHE A 15 -12.59 2.54 1.93
CA PHE A 15 -12.19 3.94 2.01
C PHE A 15 -13.28 4.89 1.48
N LEU A 16 -14.00 4.51 0.43
CA LEU A 16 -15.15 5.31 -0.05
C LEU A 16 -16.28 5.34 0.99
N GLU A 17 -16.58 4.23 1.65
CA GLU A 17 -17.55 4.18 2.76
C GLU A 17 -17.11 5.10 3.92
N PHE A 18 -15.82 5.10 4.26
CA PHE A 18 -15.26 6.02 5.24
C PHE A 18 -15.46 7.49 4.82
N LEU A 19 -15.19 7.84 3.56
CA LEU A 19 -15.43 9.19 3.04
C LEU A 19 -16.91 9.57 3.09
N ASP A 20 -17.80 8.66 2.72
CA ASP A 20 -19.24 8.90 2.75
C ASP A 20 -19.72 9.25 4.17
N LYS A 21 -19.13 8.59 5.16
CA LYS A 21 -19.49 8.80 6.57
C LYS A 21 -18.88 10.08 7.16
N TYR A 22 -17.65 10.40 6.82
CA TYR A 22 -16.88 11.39 7.58
C TYR A 22 -16.45 12.64 6.81
N ALA A 23 -16.33 12.61 5.47
CA ALA A 23 -15.81 13.75 4.72
C ALA A 23 -16.71 14.98 4.80
N GLY A 24 -18.03 14.83 4.62
CA GLY A 24 -18.98 15.93 4.75
C GLY A 24 -18.95 16.59 6.13
N PRO A 25 -19.15 15.82 7.23
CA PRO A 25 -19.10 16.38 8.58
C PRO A 25 -17.75 17.00 8.97
N SER A 26 -16.64 16.53 8.39
CA SER A 26 -15.29 17.06 8.67
C SER A 26 -14.95 18.34 7.90
N GLY A 27 -15.78 18.75 6.93
CA GLY A 27 -15.48 19.88 6.06
C GLY A 27 -14.34 19.65 5.08
N ALA A 28 -13.91 18.39 4.90
CA ALA A 28 -12.83 18.04 3.97
C ALA A 28 -13.19 18.44 2.53
N LEU A 29 -12.17 18.83 1.76
CA LEU A 29 -12.36 19.20 0.37
C LEU A 29 -12.77 17.99 -0.49
N ASP A 30 -13.60 18.21 -1.51
CA ASP A 30 -13.90 17.19 -2.51
C ASP A 30 -12.66 16.88 -3.35
N SER A 31 -12.09 15.72 -3.13
CA SER A 31 -10.89 15.25 -3.82
C SER A 31 -11.19 14.63 -5.19
N ARG A 32 -12.46 14.45 -5.57
CA ARG A 32 -12.94 13.92 -6.85
C ARG A 32 -12.32 12.58 -7.25
N ILE A 33 -12.13 11.69 -6.26
CA ILE A 33 -11.42 10.42 -6.39
C ILE A 33 -12.32 9.18 -6.45
N ARG A 34 -13.65 9.36 -6.46
CA ARG A 34 -14.62 8.24 -6.44
C ARG A 34 -14.49 7.30 -7.62
N GLU A 35 -14.02 7.81 -8.76
CA GLU A 35 -13.60 7.00 -9.90
C GLU A 35 -12.08 7.04 -10.05
N ARG A 36 -11.48 5.86 -10.26
CA ARG A 36 -10.05 5.75 -10.55
C ARG A 36 -9.77 4.66 -11.56
N ILE A 37 -8.73 4.88 -12.35
CA ILE A 37 -8.17 3.91 -13.28
C ILE A 37 -6.73 3.68 -12.88
N LEU A 38 -6.39 2.42 -12.60
CA LEU A 38 -5.07 2.00 -12.17
C LEU A 38 -4.31 1.43 -13.37
N PHE A 39 -3.23 2.08 -13.76
CA PHE A 39 -2.25 1.54 -14.69
C PHE A 39 -1.17 0.82 -13.90
N HIS A 40 -0.74 -0.32 -14.40
CA HIS A 40 0.42 -1.04 -13.91
C HIS A 40 1.34 -1.29 -15.09
N VAL A 41 2.37 -0.45 -15.22
CA VAL A 41 3.34 -0.50 -16.32
C VAL A 41 4.44 -1.47 -15.94
N VAL A 42 4.62 -2.48 -16.77
CA VAL A 42 5.58 -3.58 -16.56
C VAL A 42 6.47 -3.79 -17.77
N ASP A 43 7.62 -4.39 -17.54
CA ASP A 43 8.49 -4.87 -18.61
C ASP A 43 8.07 -6.26 -19.14
N SER A 44 8.79 -6.79 -20.11
CA SER A 44 8.53 -8.13 -20.70
C SER A 44 8.65 -9.29 -19.69
N ALA A 45 9.27 -9.07 -18.52
CA ALA A 45 9.39 -10.05 -17.44
C ALA A 45 8.39 -9.78 -16.29
N SER A 46 7.40 -8.90 -16.53
CA SER A 46 6.38 -8.50 -15.55
C SER A 46 6.93 -7.73 -14.33
N ASN A 47 8.12 -7.14 -14.43
CA ASN A 47 8.61 -6.24 -13.39
C ASN A 47 7.97 -4.87 -13.53
N GLY A 48 7.51 -4.29 -12.42
CA GLY A 48 7.02 -2.92 -12.37
C GLY A 48 8.09 -1.92 -12.80
N LEU A 49 7.71 -0.96 -13.64
CA LEU A 49 8.60 0.05 -14.19
C LEU A 49 8.35 1.41 -13.56
N ALA A 50 9.29 1.86 -12.73
CA ALA A 50 9.26 3.19 -12.14
C ALA A 50 9.63 4.28 -13.15
N ASN A 51 9.16 5.50 -12.89
CA ASN A 51 9.49 6.70 -13.65
C ASN A 51 9.10 6.64 -15.14
N VAL A 52 8.13 5.81 -15.49
CA VAL A 52 7.57 5.75 -16.84
C VAL A 52 6.48 6.80 -16.98
N GLN A 53 6.49 7.51 -18.09
CA GLN A 53 5.48 8.52 -18.40
C GLN A 53 4.22 7.89 -18.98
N VAL A 54 3.08 8.21 -18.40
CA VAL A 54 1.73 7.82 -18.87
C VAL A 54 0.94 9.07 -19.17
N ASN A 55 0.67 9.33 -20.44
CA ASN A 55 -0.11 10.48 -20.90
C ASN A 55 -1.55 10.05 -21.18
N ILE A 56 -2.49 10.83 -20.66
CA ILE A 56 -3.91 10.66 -20.90
C ILE A 56 -4.33 11.79 -21.84
N LEU A 57 -4.87 11.43 -23.00
CA LEU A 57 -5.25 12.39 -24.05
C LEU A 57 -6.75 12.31 -24.33
N ASN A 58 -7.34 13.47 -24.65
CA ASN A 58 -8.67 13.60 -25.21
C ASN A 58 -8.54 14.21 -26.62
N GLY A 59 -8.61 13.37 -27.65
CA GLY A 59 -8.25 13.76 -29.01
C GLY A 59 -6.75 14.06 -29.12
N GLN A 60 -6.39 15.31 -29.40
CA GLN A 60 -4.99 15.77 -29.47
C GLN A 60 -4.52 16.44 -28.17
N ASP A 61 -5.42 16.77 -27.26
CA ASP A 61 -5.09 17.49 -26.04
C ASP A 61 -4.65 16.52 -24.95
N THR A 62 -3.49 16.78 -24.34
CA THR A 62 -3.05 16.05 -23.15
C THR A 62 -3.81 16.57 -21.94
N LEU A 63 -4.67 15.72 -21.38
CA LEU A 63 -5.41 16.04 -20.16
C LEU A 63 -4.53 15.96 -18.92
N GLU A 64 -3.74 14.90 -18.84
CA GLU A 64 -2.88 14.65 -17.70
C GLU A 64 -1.65 13.82 -18.10
N THR A 65 -0.52 14.14 -17.51
CA THR A 65 0.69 13.32 -17.55
C THR A 65 0.96 12.79 -16.17
N LEU A 66 1.15 11.46 -16.06
CA LEU A 66 1.47 10.74 -14.84
C LEU A 66 2.88 10.15 -14.94
N VAL A 67 3.52 9.97 -13.81
CA VAL A 67 4.78 9.24 -13.68
C VAL A 67 4.54 8.05 -12.78
N THR A 68 4.95 6.85 -13.23
CA THR A 68 4.76 5.62 -12.44
C THR A 68 5.59 5.62 -11.16
N LEU A 69 5.01 5.05 -10.10
CA LEU A 69 5.65 4.80 -8.82
C LEU A 69 6.66 3.64 -8.93
N SER A 70 7.34 3.33 -7.85
CA SER A 70 8.38 2.28 -7.78
C SER A 70 7.90 0.90 -8.21
N ASP A 71 6.64 0.57 -7.96
CA ASP A 71 5.98 -0.68 -8.35
C ASP A 71 5.43 -0.69 -9.79
N GLY A 72 5.63 0.38 -10.55
CA GLY A 72 5.07 0.55 -11.88
C GLY A 72 3.63 1.05 -11.93
N SER A 73 3.03 1.34 -10.77
CA SER A 73 1.65 1.83 -10.72
C SER A 73 1.56 3.33 -11.04
N ALA A 74 0.45 3.71 -11.69
CA ALA A 74 0.01 5.10 -11.84
C ALA A 74 -1.50 5.14 -11.78
N THR A 75 -2.06 6.13 -11.09
CA THR A 75 -3.51 6.24 -10.89
C THR A 75 -4.04 7.48 -11.60
N PHE A 76 -5.02 7.30 -12.46
CA PHE A 76 -5.77 8.36 -13.09
C PHE A 76 -7.13 8.53 -12.42
N TYR A 77 -7.50 9.77 -12.12
CA TYR A 77 -8.80 10.15 -11.55
C TYR A 77 -9.61 10.93 -12.57
N PRO A 78 -10.53 10.28 -13.32
CA PRO A 78 -11.30 10.94 -14.38
C PRO A 78 -12.08 12.15 -13.89
N LEU A 79 -12.74 12.08 -12.74
CA LEU A 79 -13.54 13.16 -12.18
C LEU A 79 -12.71 14.39 -11.77
N TRP A 80 -11.42 14.20 -11.49
CA TRP A 80 -10.48 15.31 -11.23
C TRP A 80 -10.04 15.99 -12.52
N ALA A 81 -9.69 15.18 -13.53
CA ALA A 81 -9.07 15.67 -14.76
C ALA A 81 -10.09 16.20 -15.79
N ILE A 82 -11.33 15.72 -15.74
CA ILE A 82 -12.33 15.96 -16.78
C ILE A 82 -13.65 16.41 -16.13
N PRO A 83 -14.32 17.45 -16.63
CA PRO A 83 -15.70 17.74 -16.27
C PRO A 83 -16.63 16.55 -16.57
N GLU A 84 -17.58 16.27 -15.69
CA GLU A 84 -18.45 15.08 -15.71
C GLU A 84 -19.17 14.81 -17.04
N ASP A 85 -19.48 15.88 -17.81
CA ASP A 85 -20.19 15.82 -19.09
C ASP A 85 -19.30 15.52 -20.31
N ARG A 86 -17.98 15.37 -20.13
CA ARG A 86 -17.00 15.29 -21.22
C ARG A 86 -16.19 14.02 -21.30
N ILE A 87 -16.48 13.00 -20.48
CA ILE A 87 -15.77 11.71 -20.54
C ILE A 87 -16.19 11.00 -21.82
N ARG A 88 -15.29 11.02 -22.83
CA ARG A 88 -15.39 10.27 -24.07
C ARG A 88 -14.29 9.21 -24.10
N SER A 89 -14.15 8.53 -25.22
CA SER A 89 -13.00 7.63 -25.43
C SER A 89 -11.69 8.41 -25.28
N LEU A 90 -10.88 8.02 -24.30
CA LEU A 90 -9.58 8.61 -24.02
C LEU A 90 -8.49 7.76 -24.66
N ARG A 91 -7.41 8.40 -25.13
CA ARG A 91 -6.21 7.70 -25.57
C ARG A 91 -5.15 7.77 -24.49
N VAL A 92 -4.53 6.63 -24.20
CA VAL A 92 -3.40 6.51 -23.28
C VAL A 92 -2.14 6.26 -24.08
N GLU A 93 -1.10 7.02 -23.83
CA GLU A 93 0.24 6.81 -24.37
C GLU A 93 1.20 6.56 -23.21
N VAL A 94 1.96 5.47 -23.30
CA VAL A 94 2.98 5.10 -22.31
C VAL A 94 4.34 5.16 -22.98
N LYS A 95 5.29 5.90 -22.39
CA LYS A 95 6.61 6.16 -22.99
C LYS A 95 7.74 5.83 -22.01
N ARG A 96 8.72 5.08 -22.50
CA ARG A 96 9.94 4.73 -21.76
C ARG A 96 11.16 4.76 -22.68
N GLY A 97 11.93 5.84 -22.67
CA GLY A 97 13.02 6.03 -23.61
C GLY A 97 12.52 6.04 -25.05
N ASP A 98 13.03 5.11 -25.87
CA ASP A 98 12.61 4.93 -27.26
C ASP A 98 11.42 3.99 -27.42
N ASP A 99 11.01 3.29 -26.35
CA ASP A 99 9.84 2.42 -26.38
C ASP A 99 8.56 3.25 -26.11
N ASP A 100 7.53 3.03 -26.92
CA ASP A 100 6.21 3.62 -26.72
C ASP A 100 5.10 2.62 -27.05
N THR A 101 3.95 2.81 -26.43
CA THR A 101 2.72 2.09 -26.73
C THR A 101 1.52 2.99 -26.49
N SER A 102 0.42 2.73 -27.20
CA SER A 102 -0.81 3.48 -27.01
C SER A 102 -2.05 2.62 -27.20
N PHE A 103 -3.11 2.97 -26.51
CA PHE A 103 -4.40 2.29 -26.61
C PHE A 103 -5.56 3.23 -26.28
N GLN A 104 -6.76 2.84 -26.71
CA GLN A 104 -7.99 3.56 -26.38
C GLN A 104 -8.52 3.08 -25.03
N LEU A 105 -8.99 4.03 -24.23
CA LEU A 105 -9.62 3.80 -22.95
C LEU A 105 -11.09 4.17 -23.04
N ALA A 106 -11.98 3.19 -23.02
CA ALA A 106 -13.42 3.42 -23.02
C ALA A 106 -13.90 3.86 -21.64
N ALA A 107 -14.95 4.69 -21.60
CA ALA A 107 -15.52 5.18 -20.34
C ALA A 107 -16.05 4.05 -19.43
N ASP A 108 -16.55 2.97 -20.04
CA ASP A 108 -17.03 1.74 -19.38
C ASP A 108 -15.99 0.60 -19.34
N GLY A 109 -14.74 0.90 -19.71
CA GLY A 109 -13.64 -0.04 -19.78
C GLY A 109 -13.10 -0.47 -18.41
N PRO A 110 -12.10 -1.36 -18.41
CA PRO A 110 -11.51 -1.88 -17.18
C PRO A 110 -10.90 -0.77 -16.33
N ARG A 111 -11.05 -0.87 -15.01
CA ARG A 111 -10.49 0.08 -14.03
C ARG A 111 -9.08 -0.29 -13.57
N LYS A 112 -8.57 -1.47 -13.96
CA LYS A 112 -7.18 -1.90 -13.74
C LYS A 112 -6.60 -2.37 -15.08
N ILE A 113 -5.50 -1.77 -15.51
CA ILE A 113 -4.91 -1.99 -16.82
C ILE A 113 -3.42 -2.27 -16.67
N ALA A 114 -2.99 -3.48 -17.04
CA ALA A 114 -1.58 -3.80 -17.15
C ALA A 114 -1.07 -3.38 -18.54
N VAL A 115 0.06 -2.68 -18.57
CA VAL A 115 0.70 -2.19 -19.80
C VAL A 115 2.11 -2.73 -19.85
N ALA A 116 2.38 -3.68 -20.77
CA ALA A 116 3.73 -4.17 -20.99
C ALA A 116 4.47 -3.26 -21.99
N ILE A 117 5.70 -2.85 -21.65
CA ILE A 117 6.52 -1.98 -22.49
C ILE A 117 8.00 -2.29 -22.34
N GLY A 118 8.68 -2.44 -23.46
CA GLY A 118 10.12 -2.63 -23.54
C GLY A 118 10.63 -3.98 -23.03
N PRO A 119 11.95 -4.19 -23.11
CA PRO A 119 12.59 -5.41 -22.63
C PRO A 119 12.61 -5.45 -21.09
N ALA A 120 12.92 -6.64 -20.55
CA ALA A 120 13.13 -6.84 -19.14
C ALA A 120 14.17 -5.82 -18.59
N ARG A 121 13.81 -5.12 -17.52
CA ARG A 121 14.70 -4.15 -16.91
C ARG A 121 15.92 -4.84 -16.30
N GLN A 122 17.06 -4.20 -16.38
CA GLN A 122 18.22 -4.56 -15.59
C GLN A 122 18.12 -3.97 -14.20
N ARG A 123 18.70 -4.63 -13.20
CA ARG A 123 18.83 -4.05 -11.87
C ARG A 123 19.63 -2.76 -11.96
N PRO A 124 19.16 -1.66 -11.33
CA PRO A 124 19.92 -0.42 -11.35
C PRO A 124 21.24 -0.61 -10.59
N SER A 125 22.34 -0.11 -11.16
CA SER A 125 23.64 -0.12 -10.49
C SER A 125 23.70 0.85 -9.29
N SER A 126 22.81 1.83 -9.26
CA SER A 126 22.57 2.73 -8.12
C SER A 126 21.11 3.16 -8.15
N LEU A 127 20.50 3.27 -6.99
CA LEU A 127 19.12 3.70 -6.83
C LEU A 127 19.07 4.99 -6.01
N ASN A 128 18.57 6.07 -6.61
CA ASN A 128 18.35 7.32 -5.90
C ASN A 128 17.03 7.22 -5.12
N VAL A 129 17.05 7.64 -3.85
CA VAL A 129 15.86 7.64 -2.99
C VAL A 129 15.80 8.98 -2.24
N ASP A 130 14.75 9.73 -2.50
CA ASP A 130 14.45 10.95 -1.76
C ASP A 130 13.42 10.64 -0.66
N LEU A 131 13.76 11.02 0.57
CA LEU A 131 12.91 10.91 1.74
C LEU A 131 12.63 12.29 2.29
N LEU A 132 11.40 12.80 2.09
CA LEU A 132 10.95 14.06 2.63
C LEU A 132 10.09 13.84 3.87
N PHE A 133 10.34 14.59 4.93
CA PHE A 133 9.46 14.68 6.09
C PHE A 133 8.76 16.04 6.06
N VAL A 134 7.43 16.04 6.02
CA VAL A 134 6.57 17.21 6.21
C VAL A 134 6.05 17.11 7.64
N LEU A 135 6.56 17.95 8.53
CA LEU A 135 6.45 17.78 9.97
C LEU A 135 5.76 18.98 10.61
N ASP A 136 4.67 18.70 11.27
CA ASP A 136 4.06 19.63 12.21
C ASP A 136 5.03 19.87 13.38
N ALA A 137 5.36 21.13 13.63
CA ALA A 137 6.28 21.54 14.68
C ALA A 137 5.59 22.38 15.78
N THR A 138 4.28 22.24 15.92
CA THR A 138 3.52 22.85 17.01
C THR A 138 3.76 22.15 18.34
N GLY A 139 3.39 22.78 19.47
CA GLY A 139 3.79 22.38 20.81
C GLY A 139 3.44 20.95 21.22
N SER A 140 2.34 20.39 20.70
CA SER A 140 1.88 19.01 20.95
C SER A 140 2.81 17.94 20.37
N MET A 141 3.64 18.27 19.37
CA MET A 141 4.41 17.33 18.55
C MET A 141 5.80 16.94 19.10
N GLN A 142 6.21 17.43 20.29
CA GLN A 142 7.58 17.21 20.77
C GLN A 142 7.98 15.73 20.86
N THR A 143 7.07 14.85 21.32
CA THR A 143 7.33 13.41 21.43
C THR A 143 7.58 12.80 20.05
N GLN A 144 6.80 13.17 19.04
CA GLN A 144 6.89 12.67 17.66
C GLN A 144 8.15 13.18 16.97
N ILE A 145 8.52 14.43 17.22
CA ILE A 145 9.78 15.02 16.75
C ILE A 145 10.97 14.22 17.28
N ASP A 146 10.98 13.89 18.58
CA ASP A 146 12.09 13.14 19.17
C ASP A 146 12.14 11.69 18.67
N GLN A 147 10.98 11.06 18.41
CA GLN A 147 10.92 9.74 17.76
C GLN A 147 11.43 9.80 16.33
N LEU A 148 11.07 10.82 15.55
CA LEU A 148 11.56 10.99 14.19
C LEU A 148 13.08 11.14 14.15
N LYS A 149 13.68 11.92 15.09
CA LYS A 149 15.14 12.05 15.21
C LYS A 149 15.83 10.69 15.37
N ASN A 150 15.23 9.81 16.20
CA ASN A 150 15.74 8.44 16.38
C ASN A 150 15.50 7.57 15.12
N ALA A 151 14.33 7.69 14.48
CA ALA A 151 13.98 6.92 13.29
C ALA A 151 14.92 7.20 12.11
N ILE A 152 15.34 8.45 11.89
CA ILE A 152 16.27 8.82 10.81
C ILE A 152 17.60 8.06 10.92
N SER A 153 18.18 7.98 12.13
CA SER A 153 19.42 7.23 12.34
C SER A 153 19.26 5.73 12.05
N ILE A 154 18.13 5.15 12.44
CA ILE A 154 17.79 3.76 12.17
C ILE A 154 17.58 3.52 10.68
N LEU A 155 16.85 4.40 10.00
CA LEU A 155 16.65 4.37 8.55
C LEU A 155 17.97 4.40 7.81
N GLN A 156 18.83 5.36 8.13
CA GLN A 156 20.14 5.49 7.48
C GLN A 156 20.98 4.24 7.65
N MET A 157 21.14 3.73 8.88
CA MET A 157 21.95 2.55 9.17
C MET A 157 21.44 1.32 8.42
N ASN A 158 20.13 1.07 8.44
CA ASN A 158 19.54 -0.12 7.82
C ASN A 158 19.51 -0.05 6.29
N LEU A 159 19.23 1.12 5.71
CA LEU A 159 19.16 1.26 4.26
C LEU A 159 20.55 1.30 3.62
N SER A 160 21.54 1.89 4.28
CA SER A 160 22.94 1.88 3.81
C SER A 160 23.58 0.49 3.86
N SER A 161 23.04 -0.44 4.64
CA SER A 161 23.50 -1.83 4.70
C SER A 161 22.90 -2.74 3.63
N LEU A 162 22.00 -2.24 2.78
CA LEU A 162 21.46 -3.01 1.66
C LEU A 162 22.56 -3.27 0.62
N PRO A 163 22.58 -4.45 -0.02
CA PRO A 163 23.62 -4.82 -0.99
C PRO A 163 23.76 -3.82 -2.15
N GLU A 164 22.65 -3.22 -2.56
CA GLU A 164 22.60 -2.25 -3.66
C GLU A 164 22.92 -0.82 -3.22
N SER A 165 23.15 -0.59 -1.93
CA SER A 165 23.56 0.71 -1.33
C SER A 165 22.84 1.90 -1.96
N PRO A 166 21.53 2.08 -1.74
CA PRO A 166 20.77 3.17 -2.35
C PRO A 166 21.35 4.53 -1.92
N ARG A 167 21.38 5.49 -2.84
CA ARG A 167 21.75 6.87 -2.54
C ARG A 167 20.57 7.58 -1.92
N LEU A 168 20.63 7.73 -0.60
CA LEU A 168 19.57 8.34 0.19
C LEU A 168 19.79 9.84 0.29
N ARG A 169 18.76 10.64 -0.01
CA ARG A 169 18.71 12.05 0.33
C ARG A 169 17.56 12.29 1.32
N PHE A 170 17.86 13.01 2.39
CA PHE A 170 16.90 13.41 3.40
C PHE A 170 16.55 14.87 3.25
N GLY A 171 15.28 15.21 3.33
CA GLY A 171 14.75 16.57 3.35
C GLY A 171 13.70 16.75 4.44
N LEU A 172 13.50 17.97 4.89
CA LEU A 172 12.49 18.34 5.88
C LEU A 172 11.78 19.61 5.46
N VAL A 173 10.48 19.62 5.61
CA VAL A 173 9.64 20.82 5.65
C VAL A 173 8.91 20.79 6.99
N GLN A 174 9.19 21.72 7.88
CA GLN A 174 8.47 21.88 9.13
C GLN A 174 7.54 23.09 9.06
N TYR A 175 6.40 22.99 9.70
CA TYR A 175 5.39 24.06 9.68
C TYR A 175 4.72 24.25 11.05
N ARG A 176 4.12 25.41 11.19
CA ARG A 176 3.23 25.82 12.28
C ARG A 176 2.07 26.61 11.70
N ASP A 177 1.38 27.38 12.54
CA ASP A 177 0.34 28.28 12.05
C ASP A 177 0.84 29.71 11.78
N ARG A 178 0.00 30.53 11.16
CA ARG A 178 0.31 31.91 10.71
C ARG A 178 0.67 32.89 11.80
N LYS A 179 0.28 32.61 13.05
CA LYS A 179 0.54 33.47 14.20
C LYS A 179 1.80 33.08 14.99
N ASP A 180 2.42 32.00 14.61
CA ASP A 180 3.62 31.49 15.25
C ASP A 180 4.91 32.19 14.76
N ASP A 181 6.04 31.91 15.40
CA ASP A 181 7.35 32.50 15.06
C ASP A 181 7.77 32.27 13.61
N PHE A 182 7.33 31.18 13.02
CA PHE A 182 7.50 30.91 11.58
C PHE A 182 6.32 30.10 11.06
N LEU A 183 5.96 30.30 9.82
CA LEU A 183 4.94 29.53 9.13
C LEU A 183 5.48 28.21 8.56
N VAL A 184 6.55 28.29 7.77
CA VAL A 184 7.22 27.15 7.15
C VAL A 184 8.73 27.36 7.17
N SER A 185 9.46 26.31 7.49
CA SER A 185 10.91 26.24 7.38
C SER A 185 11.34 24.93 6.73
N LYS A 186 12.46 24.90 6.00
CA LYS A 186 12.89 23.72 5.26
C LYS A 186 14.38 23.44 5.38
N ILE A 187 14.71 22.15 5.33
CA ILE A 187 16.05 21.63 5.08
C ILE A 187 16.02 20.96 3.71
N GLN A 188 16.77 21.48 2.74
CA GLN A 188 16.84 20.91 1.39
C GLN A 188 17.36 19.47 1.43
N PHE A 189 17.04 18.70 0.38
CA PHE A 189 17.56 17.34 0.23
C PHE A 189 19.08 17.30 0.26
N THR A 190 19.62 16.44 1.11
CA THR A 190 21.05 16.20 1.26
C THR A 190 21.37 14.72 1.42
N GLU A 191 22.49 14.27 0.85
CA GLU A 191 23.06 12.93 1.07
C GLU A 191 23.86 12.86 2.39
N ASP A 192 24.26 14.00 2.94
CA ASP A 192 24.97 14.08 4.23
C ASP A 192 23.96 13.91 5.39
N ALA A 193 23.73 12.65 5.76
CA ALA A 193 22.83 12.31 6.85
C ALA A 193 23.32 12.85 8.22
N THR A 194 24.62 13.07 8.40
CA THR A 194 25.15 13.68 9.63
C THR A 194 24.78 15.16 9.69
N ALA A 195 24.93 15.87 8.57
CA ALA A 195 24.49 17.27 8.47
C ALA A 195 22.97 17.37 8.66
N PHE A 196 22.20 16.48 8.01
CA PHE A 196 20.75 16.43 8.18
C PHE A 196 20.36 16.19 9.64
N SER A 197 20.93 15.20 10.31
CA SER A 197 20.64 14.87 11.72
C SER A 197 20.99 16.04 12.65
N ARG A 198 22.08 16.78 12.36
CA ARG A 198 22.44 17.97 13.11
C ARG A 198 21.41 19.09 12.97
N GLU A 199 20.91 19.35 11.75
CA GLU A 199 19.84 20.33 11.55
C GLU A 199 18.51 19.86 12.16
N LEU A 200 18.15 18.60 11.98
CA LEU A 200 16.97 18.00 12.59
C LEU A 200 17.02 18.05 14.13
N SER A 201 18.22 17.95 14.73
CA SER A 201 18.37 18.04 16.18
C SER A 201 17.97 19.42 16.75
N LYS A 202 17.96 20.47 15.93
CA LYS A 202 17.54 21.84 16.31
C LYS A 202 16.04 22.01 16.28
N VAL A 203 15.29 21.15 15.58
CA VAL A 203 13.83 21.20 15.50
C VAL A 203 13.24 20.99 16.89
N ARG A 204 12.33 21.87 17.29
CA ARG A 204 11.61 21.83 18.55
C ARG A 204 10.14 22.09 18.30
N ALA A 205 9.30 21.41 19.04
CA ALA A 205 7.90 21.77 19.12
C ALA A 205 7.74 23.06 19.90
N ASP A 206 7.07 24.04 19.33
CA ASP A 206 6.74 25.31 19.98
C ASP A 206 5.60 25.98 19.21
N GLY A 207 4.92 26.96 19.83
CA GLY A 207 3.76 27.58 19.20
C GLY A 207 2.56 26.62 19.16
N GLY A 208 1.62 26.90 18.27
CA GLY A 208 0.30 26.29 18.26
C GLY A 208 -0.45 26.64 19.56
N GLY A 209 -1.61 27.05 19.58
CA GLY A 209 -2.40 27.31 20.78
C GLY A 209 -3.81 26.87 20.55
N ASP A 210 -4.09 26.61 19.33
CA ASP A 210 -5.38 26.17 18.78
C ASP A 210 -5.16 25.18 17.63
N GLN A 211 -6.22 24.62 17.14
CA GLN A 211 -6.29 23.83 15.90
C GLN A 211 -7.31 24.52 15.01
N PRO A 212 -7.15 24.48 13.70
CA PRO A 212 -6.21 23.73 12.83
C PRO A 212 -4.82 24.36 12.68
N GLU A 213 -3.92 23.72 11.85
CA GLU A 213 -2.57 24.19 11.53
C GLU A 213 -2.37 24.34 10.00
N ASP A 214 -1.34 25.10 9.54
CA ASP A 214 -1.20 25.41 8.10
C ASP A 214 -0.41 24.36 7.31
N LEU A 215 -0.89 23.11 7.27
CA LEU A 215 -0.33 22.04 6.47
C LEU A 215 -0.27 22.38 4.97
N GLN A 216 -1.21 23.16 4.44
CA GLN A 216 -1.26 23.48 3.01
C GLN A 216 -0.06 24.32 2.56
N SER A 217 0.41 25.27 3.37
CA SER A 217 1.65 26.02 3.12
C SER A 217 2.90 25.12 3.16
N ALA A 218 2.90 24.11 4.02
CA ALA A 218 3.98 23.13 4.06
C ALA A 218 4.01 22.26 2.79
N LEU A 219 2.86 21.80 2.31
CA LEU A 219 2.75 21.03 1.08
C LEU A 219 3.13 21.87 -0.15
N ASP A 220 2.78 23.15 -0.18
CA ASP A 220 3.24 24.06 -1.23
C ASP A 220 4.77 24.15 -1.26
N THR A 221 5.39 24.32 -0.10
CA THR A 221 6.86 24.31 0.04
C THR A 221 7.46 22.96 -0.34
N ALA A 222 6.81 21.84 0.00
CA ALA A 222 7.28 20.50 -0.33
C ALA A 222 7.36 20.25 -1.85
N PHE A 223 6.45 20.82 -2.63
CA PHE A 223 6.39 20.55 -4.09
C PHE A 223 6.97 21.66 -4.95
N HIS A 224 6.95 22.90 -4.50
CA HIS A 224 7.52 24.02 -5.25
C HIS A 224 8.85 24.51 -4.68
N GLY A 225 9.12 24.26 -3.40
CA GLY A 225 10.30 24.72 -2.71
C GLY A 225 11.42 23.70 -2.53
N MET A 226 11.15 22.40 -2.71
CA MET A 226 12.13 21.32 -2.59
C MET A 226 12.58 20.81 -3.96
N THR A 227 13.86 20.40 -4.06
CA THR A 227 14.44 19.94 -5.34
C THR A 227 14.47 18.41 -5.39
N TRP A 228 13.36 17.82 -5.81
CA TRP A 228 13.23 16.38 -5.98
C TRP A 228 14.09 15.83 -7.12
N ASN A 229 14.63 14.62 -6.95
CA ASN A 229 15.23 13.88 -8.06
C ASN A 229 14.17 13.55 -9.12
N ARG A 230 14.54 13.68 -10.37
CA ARG A 230 13.66 13.27 -11.49
C ARG A 230 13.66 11.77 -11.66
N ASP A 231 14.82 11.14 -11.42
CA ASP A 231 15.03 9.70 -11.55
C ASP A 231 15.22 9.09 -10.16
N GLY A 232 14.49 8.06 -9.85
CA GLY A 232 14.57 7.38 -8.57
C GLY A 232 13.23 7.31 -7.84
N ILE A 233 13.29 6.90 -6.59
CA ILE A 233 12.14 6.78 -5.69
C ILE A 233 11.97 8.09 -4.93
N ARG A 234 10.75 8.62 -4.90
CA ARG A 234 10.38 9.86 -4.21
C ARG A 234 9.31 9.57 -3.18
N LEU A 235 9.68 9.63 -1.91
CA LEU A 235 8.79 9.37 -0.77
C LEU A 235 8.69 10.58 0.13
N GLY A 236 7.47 10.85 0.60
CA GLY A 236 7.21 11.82 1.65
C GLY A 236 6.42 11.20 2.80
N PHE A 237 6.68 11.69 4.00
CA PHE A 237 5.94 11.36 5.21
C PHE A 237 5.35 12.65 5.78
N VAL A 238 4.01 12.76 5.76
CA VAL A 238 3.28 13.90 6.33
C VAL A 238 2.89 13.54 7.75
N ILE A 239 3.43 14.24 8.74
CA ILE A 239 3.34 13.88 10.17
C ILE A 239 2.71 15.03 10.94
N THR A 240 1.52 14.81 11.51
CA THR A 240 0.76 15.83 12.26
C THR A 240 -0.24 15.21 13.24
N ASP A 241 -0.66 15.98 14.24
CA ASP A 241 -1.75 15.68 15.17
C ASP A 241 -2.94 16.67 15.04
N ALA A 242 -2.91 17.53 13.99
CA ALA A 242 -3.94 18.53 13.76
C ALA A 242 -4.50 18.46 12.32
N PRO A 243 -5.79 18.83 12.11
CA PRO A 243 -6.32 19.04 10.77
C PRO A 243 -5.70 20.29 10.12
N PRO A 244 -5.69 20.41 8.76
CA PRO A 244 -5.25 21.63 8.11
C PRO A 244 -6.29 22.75 8.22
N HIS A 245 -5.84 24.02 8.22
CA HIS A 245 -6.69 25.15 7.92
C HIS A 245 -7.24 25.06 6.49
N LEU A 246 -8.55 24.98 6.35
CA LEU A 246 -9.28 25.02 5.06
C LEU A 246 -9.96 26.36 4.82
N ASP A 247 -9.98 27.23 5.82
CA ASP A 247 -10.60 28.54 5.85
C ASP A 247 -9.65 29.68 5.42
N TYR A 248 -8.37 29.39 5.22
CA TYR A 248 -7.36 30.37 4.81
C TYR A 248 -7.46 30.79 3.34
N ALA A 249 -8.42 30.27 2.60
CA ALA A 249 -8.65 30.56 1.17
C ALA A 249 -7.38 30.42 0.31
N GLN A 250 -6.54 29.43 0.61
CA GLN A 250 -5.34 29.12 -0.16
C GLN A 250 -5.73 28.53 -1.51
N GLU A 251 -5.12 29.02 -2.59
CA GLU A 251 -5.34 28.50 -3.94
C GLU A 251 -4.75 27.09 -4.10
N PHE A 252 -3.57 26.85 -3.50
CA PHE A 252 -2.91 25.55 -3.51
C PHE A 252 -3.32 24.74 -2.28
N THR A 253 -4.30 23.89 -2.47
CA THR A 253 -4.89 23.06 -1.41
C THR A 253 -4.15 21.73 -1.24
N TYR A 254 -4.40 21.01 -0.13
CA TYR A 254 -3.86 19.66 0.06
C TYR A 254 -4.31 18.68 -1.03
N VAL A 255 -5.49 18.89 -1.61
CA VAL A 255 -5.98 18.10 -2.75
C VAL A 255 -5.13 18.39 -4.00
N SER A 256 -4.91 19.66 -4.33
CA SER A 256 -4.06 20.08 -5.45
C SER A 256 -2.63 19.58 -5.27
N ALA A 257 -2.10 19.68 -4.05
CA ALA A 257 -0.78 19.17 -3.67
C ALA A 257 -0.66 17.66 -3.89
N SER A 258 -1.66 16.89 -3.44
CA SER A 258 -1.68 15.42 -3.60
C SER A 258 -1.75 15.01 -5.07
N HIS A 259 -2.56 15.69 -5.88
CA HIS A 259 -2.61 15.43 -7.32
C HIS A 259 -1.32 15.85 -8.04
N LEU A 260 -0.66 16.93 -7.61
CA LEU A 260 0.65 17.30 -8.14
C LEU A 260 1.73 16.26 -7.77
N ALA A 261 1.75 15.78 -6.53
CA ALA A 261 2.64 14.71 -6.09
C ALA A 261 2.43 13.44 -6.93
N ARG A 262 1.20 12.98 -7.08
CA ARG A 262 0.83 11.83 -7.90
C ARG A 262 1.32 11.98 -9.36
N ARG A 263 1.09 13.13 -10.00
CA ARG A 263 1.55 13.38 -11.37
C ARG A 263 3.07 13.29 -11.51
N ASN A 264 3.80 13.67 -10.46
CA ASN A 264 5.26 13.61 -10.44
C ASN A 264 5.81 12.28 -9.90
N GLY A 265 4.98 11.27 -9.68
CA GLY A 265 5.42 9.97 -9.11
C GLY A 265 6.01 10.11 -7.72
N ILE A 266 5.49 11.03 -6.90
CA ILE A 266 5.85 11.20 -5.50
C ILE A 266 4.78 10.52 -4.65
N LYS A 267 5.19 9.55 -3.84
CA LYS A 267 4.31 8.83 -2.91
C LYS A 267 4.36 9.48 -1.54
N LEU A 268 3.20 9.80 -0.96
CA LEU A 268 3.08 10.36 0.37
C LEU A 268 2.43 9.35 1.32
N HIS A 269 3.15 8.97 2.36
CA HIS A 269 2.57 8.31 3.52
C HIS A 269 2.16 9.38 4.53
N SER A 270 0.97 9.25 5.10
CA SER A 270 0.47 10.18 6.11
C SER A 270 0.52 9.54 7.48
N VAL A 271 1.00 10.28 8.48
CA VAL A 271 1.16 9.80 9.87
C VAL A 271 0.33 10.68 10.79
N GLY A 272 -0.80 10.13 11.24
CA GLY A 272 -1.65 10.78 12.26
C GLY A 272 -1.15 10.48 13.66
N CYS A 273 -0.98 11.51 14.48
CA CYS A 273 -0.38 11.45 15.78
C CYS A 273 -1.37 11.88 16.87
N GLY A 274 -1.11 11.49 18.12
CA GLY A 274 -1.83 11.99 19.30
C GLY A 274 -3.34 11.78 19.21
N SER A 275 -4.09 12.82 19.52
CA SER A 275 -5.57 12.85 19.45
C SER A 275 -6.06 13.52 18.16
N LEU A 276 -5.48 13.17 17.02
CA LEU A 276 -5.87 13.70 15.71
C LEU A 276 -7.40 13.63 15.53
N PRO A 277 -8.10 14.77 15.31
CA PRO A 277 -9.53 14.75 15.05
C PRO A 277 -9.86 14.04 13.73
N VAL A 278 -11.10 13.55 13.60
CA VAL A 278 -11.55 12.89 12.38
C VAL A 278 -11.37 13.75 11.12
N ALA A 279 -11.47 15.06 11.24
CA ALA A 279 -11.21 15.99 10.14
C ALA A 279 -9.77 15.89 9.63
N GLY A 280 -8.79 15.78 10.52
CA GLY A 280 -7.39 15.56 10.17
C GLY A 280 -7.18 14.16 9.58
N GLU A 281 -7.79 13.13 10.15
CA GLU A 281 -7.71 11.76 9.61
C GLU A 281 -8.24 11.67 8.18
N VAL A 282 -9.38 12.28 7.88
CA VAL A 282 -9.95 12.31 6.52
C VAL A 282 -8.97 12.92 5.53
N VAL A 283 -8.37 14.06 5.88
CA VAL A 283 -7.40 14.74 5.02
C VAL A 283 -6.15 13.89 4.81
N LEU A 284 -5.58 13.33 5.88
CA LEU A 284 -4.37 12.50 5.79
C LEU A 284 -4.60 11.24 4.97
N ARG A 285 -5.77 10.61 5.11
CA ARG A 285 -6.13 9.43 4.31
C ARG A 285 -6.36 9.80 2.83
N GLN A 286 -6.96 10.95 2.53
CA GLN A 286 -7.07 11.45 1.15
C GLN A 286 -5.69 11.69 0.53
N ILE A 287 -4.76 12.35 1.25
CA ILE A 287 -3.38 12.58 0.79
C ILE A 287 -2.70 11.25 0.45
N ALA A 288 -2.71 10.31 1.38
CA ALA A 288 -2.08 9.00 1.20
C ALA A 288 -2.72 8.24 0.02
N GLN A 289 -4.04 8.18 -0.03
CA GLN A 289 -4.76 7.44 -1.06
C GLN A 289 -4.53 8.01 -2.47
N ILE A 290 -4.57 9.35 -2.66
CA ILE A 290 -4.35 9.98 -3.96
C ILE A 290 -2.95 9.70 -4.50
N THR A 291 -1.94 9.67 -3.63
CA THR A 291 -0.54 9.53 -3.99
C THR A 291 -0.04 8.07 -4.00
N GLY A 292 -0.92 7.11 -3.74
CA GLY A 292 -0.57 5.68 -3.65
C GLY A 292 0.16 5.29 -2.36
N GLY A 293 0.16 6.17 -1.35
CA GLY A 293 0.74 5.92 -0.04
C GLY A 293 -0.21 5.20 0.92
N LYS A 294 0.21 5.13 2.18
CA LYS A 294 -0.53 4.47 3.28
C LYS A 294 -0.74 5.44 4.42
N TYR A 295 -1.84 5.28 5.14
CA TYR A 295 -2.10 6.01 6.37
C TYR A 295 -1.52 5.25 7.56
N VAL A 296 -0.71 5.93 8.35
CA VAL A 296 -0.11 5.44 9.59
C VAL A 296 -0.76 6.19 10.75
N PHE A 297 -1.18 5.47 11.78
CA PHE A 297 -1.70 6.09 12.99
C PHE A 297 -0.93 5.60 14.21
N LEU A 298 -0.63 6.49 15.14
CA LEU A 298 0.15 6.19 16.33
C LEU A 298 -0.77 5.90 17.51
N THR A 299 -0.58 4.74 18.16
CA THR A 299 -1.31 4.31 19.35
C THR A 299 -0.40 4.32 20.58
N LYS A 300 -0.97 4.49 21.76
CA LYS A 300 -0.25 4.26 23.02
C LYS A 300 -0.19 2.75 23.32
N PRO A 301 0.87 2.27 24.03
CA PRO A 301 0.93 0.89 24.46
C PRO A 301 -0.30 0.51 25.30
N GLY A 302 -0.99 -0.57 24.92
CA GLY A 302 -2.19 -1.05 25.62
C GLY A 302 -3.53 -0.50 25.10
N GLU A 303 -3.53 0.47 24.20
CA GLU A 303 -4.73 0.85 23.46
C GLU A 303 -4.86 -0.11 22.26
N SER A 304 -5.97 -0.81 22.17
CA SER A 304 -6.30 -1.59 20.97
C SER A 304 -6.50 -0.62 19.81
N GLY A 305 -5.81 -0.80 18.69
CA GLY A 305 -6.05 -0.03 17.47
C GLY A 305 -7.39 -0.35 16.81
N GLU A 306 -8.26 -1.09 17.50
CA GLU A 306 -9.62 -1.37 17.09
C GLU A 306 -10.48 -0.14 17.40
N SER A 307 -10.63 0.71 16.41
CA SER A 307 -11.64 1.74 16.48
C SER A 307 -12.80 1.35 15.57
N GLU A 308 -13.83 0.82 16.14
CA GLU A 308 -15.14 1.08 15.58
C GLU A 308 -15.39 2.58 15.73
N GLY A 309 -15.63 3.25 14.60
CA GLY A 309 -15.67 4.69 14.50
C GLY A 309 -16.44 5.36 15.63
N GLY A 310 -15.80 6.29 16.32
CA GLY A 310 -16.41 7.18 17.26
C GLY A 310 -16.26 6.86 18.74
N ALA A 311 -15.47 5.87 19.15
CA ALA A 311 -15.16 5.69 20.56
C ALA A 311 -14.25 6.83 21.07
N PRO A 312 -14.50 7.43 22.24
CA PRO A 312 -13.61 8.43 22.83
C PRO A 312 -12.20 7.86 23.00
N GLY A 313 -11.19 8.51 22.39
CA GLY A 313 -9.79 8.08 22.43
C GLY A 313 -9.35 7.18 21.28
N ALA A 314 -10.21 6.90 20.31
CA ALA A 314 -9.84 6.18 19.09
C ALA A 314 -8.89 7.01 18.23
N VAL A 315 -7.75 6.44 17.87
CA VAL A 315 -6.70 7.10 17.05
C VAL A 315 -7.00 6.96 15.56
N SER A 316 -7.92 6.10 15.17
CA SER A 316 -8.32 5.90 13.78
C SER A 316 -9.78 5.48 13.72
N HIS A 317 -10.54 6.05 12.80
CA HIS A 317 -11.91 5.67 12.49
C HIS A 317 -11.95 4.56 11.43
N HIS A 318 -10.95 3.72 11.44
CA HIS A 318 -10.75 2.70 10.46
C HIS A 318 -11.83 1.61 10.58
N THR A 319 -12.49 1.31 9.48
CA THR A 319 -13.46 0.22 9.38
C THR A 319 -12.74 -1.01 8.84
N GLY A 320 -12.42 -1.97 9.69
CA GLY A 320 -11.78 -3.22 9.27
C GLY A 320 -10.54 -3.56 10.10
N SER A 321 -10.06 -4.76 9.94
CA SER A 321 -8.95 -5.33 10.70
C SER A 321 -7.63 -5.37 9.90
N ASN A 322 -7.47 -4.50 8.93
CA ASN A 322 -6.42 -4.46 7.92
C ASN A 322 -5.19 -3.62 8.30
N TRP A 323 -4.95 -3.43 9.56
CA TRP A 323 -3.80 -2.69 10.06
C TRP A 323 -2.79 -3.62 10.75
N VAL A 324 -1.52 -3.26 10.64
CA VAL A 324 -0.41 -3.92 11.33
C VAL A 324 0.11 -2.97 12.40
N SER A 325 0.23 -3.43 13.64
CA SER A 325 0.82 -2.63 14.72
C SER A 325 2.31 -2.92 14.85
N GLU A 326 3.12 -1.86 14.77
CA GLU A 326 4.57 -1.94 14.89
C GLU A 326 5.12 -0.63 15.50
N ARG A 327 6.44 -0.54 15.71
CA ARG A 327 7.07 0.73 16.11
C ARG A 327 7.11 1.71 14.93
N LEU A 328 7.04 3.02 15.20
CA LEU A 328 7.09 4.03 14.14
C LEU A 328 8.35 3.88 13.26
N GLU A 329 9.50 3.66 13.89
CA GLU A 329 10.77 3.49 13.18
C GLU A 329 10.72 2.27 12.23
N THR A 330 10.08 1.19 12.69
CA THR A 330 9.89 -0.03 11.91
C THR A 330 8.94 0.20 10.75
N ALA A 331 7.84 0.93 10.98
CA ALA A 331 6.88 1.31 9.94
C ALA A 331 7.55 2.14 8.84
N LEU A 332 8.28 3.19 9.22
CA LEU A 332 8.99 4.05 8.26
C LEU A 332 10.04 3.26 7.46
N LEU A 333 10.82 2.41 8.15
CA LEU A 333 11.81 1.56 7.52
C LEU A 333 11.18 0.57 6.55
N ARG A 334 10.11 -0.11 6.97
CA ARG A 334 9.40 -1.08 6.15
C ARG A 334 8.79 -0.42 4.91
N LEU A 335 8.09 0.70 5.07
CA LEU A 335 7.49 1.43 3.95
C LEU A 335 8.56 1.90 2.95
N THR A 336 9.72 2.34 3.43
CA THR A 336 10.82 2.73 2.54
C THR A 336 11.47 1.52 1.85
N ARG A 337 11.69 0.41 2.57
CA ARG A 337 12.24 -0.83 1.99
C ARG A 337 11.29 -1.44 0.96
N GLU A 338 9.98 -1.32 1.15
CA GLU A 338 8.97 -1.73 0.17
C GLU A 338 9.22 -1.08 -1.18
N GLU A 339 9.38 0.23 -1.18
CA GLU A 339 9.59 0.98 -2.42
C GLU A 339 10.96 0.67 -3.06
N ILE A 340 11.99 0.51 -2.25
CA ILE A 340 13.32 0.10 -2.73
C ILE A 340 13.25 -1.31 -3.32
N GLY A 341 12.60 -2.23 -2.61
CA GLY A 341 12.42 -3.63 -3.02
C GLY A 341 11.77 -3.76 -4.40
N ASN A 342 10.80 -2.90 -4.71
CA ASN A 342 10.14 -2.87 -6.03
C ASN A 342 11.12 -2.68 -7.19
N GLN A 343 12.28 -2.07 -6.95
CA GLN A 343 13.25 -1.76 -7.98
C GLN A 343 14.46 -2.72 -8.02
N ILE A 344 14.86 -3.28 -6.89
CA ILE A 344 16.07 -4.11 -6.79
C ILE A 344 15.80 -5.61 -6.70
N ALA A 345 14.61 -6.01 -6.25
CA ALA A 345 14.26 -7.41 -6.09
C ALA A 345 13.67 -8.02 -7.39
N ASP A 346 13.75 -9.33 -7.52
CA ASP A 346 12.98 -10.04 -8.53
C ASP A 346 11.48 -9.86 -8.28
N PRO A 347 10.62 -9.85 -9.33
CA PRO A 347 9.17 -9.63 -9.19
C PRO A 347 8.51 -10.52 -8.15
N ILE A 348 9.06 -11.72 -7.96
CA ILE A 348 8.57 -12.73 -7.04
C ILE A 348 8.99 -12.44 -5.59
N SER A 349 10.07 -11.66 -5.38
CA SER A 349 10.57 -11.26 -4.05
C SER A 349 10.11 -9.86 -3.62
N GLN A 350 9.39 -9.15 -4.47
CA GLN A 350 8.92 -7.77 -4.24
C GLN A 350 7.80 -7.65 -3.21
N ASN A 351 7.13 -8.74 -2.87
CA ASN A 351 6.11 -8.63 -1.85
C ASN A 351 6.73 -8.66 -0.49
N LEU A 352 6.45 -7.63 0.22
CA LEU A 352 6.54 -7.57 1.65
C LEU A 352 5.79 -8.77 2.18
N ASP A 353 6.55 -9.63 2.80
CA ASP A 353 5.97 -10.72 3.54
C ASP A 353 5.34 -10.11 4.78
N TRP A 354 4.06 -9.83 4.70
CA TRP A 354 3.25 -9.42 5.83
C TRP A 354 3.27 -10.49 6.92
N PHE A 355 3.52 -11.74 6.50
CA PHE A 355 3.59 -12.89 7.38
C PHE A 355 4.89 -13.62 7.18
N GLU A 356 5.56 -13.89 8.28
CA GLU A 356 6.75 -14.71 8.32
C GLU A 356 6.58 -15.77 9.41
N ALA A 357 6.48 -17.03 9.00
CA ALA A 357 6.49 -18.14 9.91
C ALA A 357 7.94 -18.49 10.24
N ARG A 358 8.36 -18.16 11.46
CA ARG A 358 9.66 -18.54 12.04
C ARG A 358 9.47 -19.42 13.25
N PRO A 359 10.43 -20.29 13.55
CA PRO A 359 10.42 -21.02 14.80
C PRO A 359 10.27 -20.05 15.98
N SER A 360 9.31 -20.31 16.84
CA SER A 360 9.04 -19.48 18.02
C SER A 360 9.28 -20.30 19.30
N GLY A 361 10.51 -20.35 19.75
CA GLY A 361 10.88 -20.97 21.01
C GLY A 361 10.40 -22.41 21.15
N THR A 362 9.46 -22.65 22.09
CA THR A 362 8.92 -23.98 22.43
C THR A 362 7.60 -24.31 21.72
N LEU A 363 7.11 -23.45 20.82
CA LEU A 363 5.83 -23.71 20.16
C LEU A 363 5.99 -24.77 19.06
N PRO A 364 5.07 -25.74 18.97
CA PRO A 364 5.03 -26.69 17.86
C PRO A 364 4.84 -25.96 16.52
N SER A 365 5.45 -26.48 15.45
CA SER A 365 5.37 -25.92 14.09
C SER A 365 3.92 -25.70 13.63
N ASP A 366 3.00 -26.62 13.96
CA ASP A 366 1.59 -26.50 13.61
C ASP A 366 0.92 -25.29 14.25
N SER A 367 1.32 -24.89 15.47
CA SER A 367 0.79 -23.69 16.13
C SER A 367 1.25 -22.42 15.41
N VAL A 368 2.48 -22.40 14.89
CA VAL A 368 3.00 -21.29 14.09
C VAL A 368 2.24 -21.17 12.77
N PHE A 369 1.95 -22.30 12.12
CA PHE A 369 1.16 -22.32 10.90
C PHE A 369 -0.30 -21.91 11.13
N SER A 370 -0.90 -22.33 12.25
CA SER A 370 -2.25 -21.92 12.62
C SER A 370 -2.36 -20.39 12.73
N GLU A 371 -1.43 -19.77 13.42
CA GLU A 371 -1.38 -18.30 13.53
C GLU A 371 -1.14 -17.63 12.18
N LEU A 372 -0.22 -18.16 11.38
CA LEU A 372 0.03 -17.70 10.02
C LEU A 372 -1.25 -17.68 9.17
N PHE A 373 -2.01 -18.79 9.16
CA PHE A 373 -3.23 -18.91 8.38
C PHE A 373 -4.34 -17.99 8.89
N ARG A 374 -4.46 -17.84 10.20
CA ARG A 374 -5.41 -16.91 10.81
C ARG A 374 -5.16 -15.48 10.33
N LEU A 375 -3.90 -15.02 10.35
CA LEU A 375 -3.51 -13.71 9.89
C LEU A 375 -3.66 -13.57 8.37
N ALA A 376 -3.22 -14.56 7.61
CA ALA A 376 -3.30 -14.55 6.15
C ALA A 376 -4.75 -14.52 5.64
N PHE A 377 -5.65 -15.28 6.27
CA PHE A 377 -7.06 -15.28 5.89
C PHE A 377 -7.76 -13.97 6.26
N LYS A 378 -7.43 -13.41 7.43
CA LYS A 378 -7.88 -12.08 7.82
C LYS A 378 -7.50 -11.05 6.75
N GLU A 379 -6.23 -11.03 6.32
CA GLU A 379 -5.76 -10.14 5.27
C GLU A 379 -6.47 -10.38 3.93
N LEU A 380 -6.60 -11.64 3.51
CA LEU A 380 -7.29 -11.97 2.26
C LEU A 380 -8.72 -11.42 2.24
N ARG A 381 -9.43 -11.50 3.36
CA ARG A 381 -10.79 -10.99 3.49
C ARG A 381 -10.82 -9.47 3.48
N ASP A 382 -9.95 -8.85 4.27
CA ASP A 382 -9.92 -7.40 4.46
C ASP A 382 -9.47 -6.66 3.18
N PHE A 383 -8.65 -7.31 2.35
CA PHE A 383 -8.16 -6.76 1.08
C PHE A 383 -8.87 -7.31 -0.16
N ALA A 384 -9.97 -8.00 0.00
CA ALA A 384 -10.77 -8.44 -1.13
C ALA A 384 -11.32 -7.23 -1.91
N SER A 385 -11.34 -7.36 -3.25
CA SER A 385 -11.86 -6.30 -4.14
C SER A 385 -13.35 -6.00 -3.96
N MET A 386 -14.03 -6.83 -3.16
CA MET A 386 -15.42 -6.65 -2.71
C MET A 386 -15.58 -7.19 -1.29
N PRO A 387 -16.50 -6.65 -0.49
CA PRO A 387 -16.86 -7.23 0.81
C PRO A 387 -17.26 -8.69 0.67
N LEU A 388 -16.70 -9.56 1.51
CA LEU A 388 -17.10 -10.96 1.56
C LEU A 388 -18.25 -11.10 2.59
N PRO A 389 -19.44 -11.53 2.17
CA PRO A 389 -20.52 -11.76 3.12
C PRO A 389 -20.14 -12.85 4.14
N ASP A 390 -20.54 -12.69 5.41
CA ASP A 390 -20.34 -13.73 6.45
C ASP A 390 -21.01 -15.07 6.11
N THR A 391 -21.91 -15.08 5.12
CA THR A 391 -22.58 -16.26 4.59
C THR A 391 -21.89 -16.86 3.37
N ALA A 392 -20.78 -16.27 2.90
CA ALA A 392 -20.08 -16.75 1.72
C ALA A 392 -19.61 -18.20 1.91
N ARG A 393 -19.87 -19.02 0.91
CA ARG A 393 -19.44 -20.42 0.89
C ARG A 393 -18.05 -20.47 0.23
N ILE A 394 -17.05 -20.89 1.00
CA ILE A 394 -15.66 -20.97 0.53
C ILE A 394 -15.28 -22.44 0.36
N ALA A 395 -14.77 -22.80 -0.79
CA ALA A 395 -14.11 -24.08 -1.01
C ALA A 395 -12.59 -23.87 -1.00
N ILE A 396 -11.86 -24.73 -0.28
CA ILE A 396 -10.40 -24.74 -0.23
C ILE A 396 -9.91 -25.72 -1.29
N LEU A 397 -9.09 -25.24 -2.20
CA LEU A 397 -8.38 -26.11 -3.14
C LEU A 397 -7.10 -26.66 -2.50
N PRO A 398 -6.71 -27.89 -2.83
CA PRO A 398 -5.43 -28.43 -2.35
C PRO A 398 -4.28 -27.48 -2.65
N THR A 399 -3.36 -27.34 -1.68
CA THR A 399 -2.14 -26.54 -1.87
C THR A 399 -1.29 -27.15 -2.99
N SER A 400 -1.08 -26.41 -4.05
CA SER A 400 -0.28 -26.86 -5.20
C SER A 400 1.22 -26.71 -4.90
N PRO A 401 2.01 -27.81 -4.87
CA PRO A 401 3.47 -27.71 -4.74
C PRO A 401 4.08 -27.33 -6.10
N ALA A 402 5.03 -26.38 -6.09
CA ALA A 402 5.75 -26.00 -7.32
C ALA A 402 6.70 -27.11 -7.85
N ASP A 403 7.11 -28.04 -6.99
CA ASP A 403 7.80 -29.26 -7.34
C ASP A 403 7.35 -30.43 -6.45
N SER A 404 7.54 -31.65 -6.96
CA SER A 404 7.09 -32.88 -6.30
C SER A 404 7.71 -33.10 -4.90
N SER A 405 8.88 -32.52 -4.63
CA SER A 405 9.55 -32.64 -3.32
C SER A 405 8.85 -31.89 -2.22
N LEU A 406 8.00 -30.91 -2.58
CA LEU A 406 7.19 -30.12 -1.64
C LEU A 406 5.80 -30.73 -1.39
N ALA A 407 5.43 -31.83 -2.05
CA ALA A 407 4.10 -32.40 -1.94
C ALA A 407 3.68 -32.79 -0.50
N PRO A 408 4.55 -33.41 0.33
CA PRO A 408 4.21 -33.70 1.73
C PRO A 408 3.95 -32.44 2.55
N GLN A 409 4.78 -31.42 2.39
CA GLN A 409 4.63 -30.12 3.08
C GLN A 409 3.36 -29.41 2.64
N ALA A 410 3.06 -29.39 1.33
CA ALA A 410 1.84 -28.80 0.79
C ALA A 410 0.58 -29.49 1.34
N ALA A 411 0.59 -30.83 1.46
CA ALA A 411 -0.51 -31.60 2.04
C ALA A 411 -0.72 -31.25 3.54
N ARG A 412 0.37 -31.17 4.32
CA ARG A 412 0.33 -30.77 5.74
C ARG A 412 -0.24 -29.36 5.89
N LEU A 413 0.28 -28.40 5.14
CA LEU A 413 -0.20 -27.00 5.18
C LEU A 413 -1.68 -26.90 4.80
N ASN A 414 -2.12 -27.64 3.79
CA ASN A 414 -3.53 -27.68 3.40
C ASN A 414 -4.45 -28.18 4.52
N GLN A 415 -4.01 -29.20 5.26
CA GLN A 415 -4.74 -29.73 6.40
C GLN A 415 -4.90 -28.69 7.52
N ILE A 416 -3.80 -28.00 7.88
CA ILE A 416 -3.82 -26.96 8.92
C ILE A 416 -4.69 -25.79 8.48
N LEU A 417 -4.55 -25.35 7.23
CA LEU A 417 -5.36 -24.30 6.64
C LEU A 417 -6.89 -24.62 6.72
N SER A 418 -7.27 -25.83 6.40
CA SER A 418 -8.68 -26.27 6.47
C SER A 418 -9.21 -26.23 7.90
N ILE A 419 -8.42 -26.66 8.87
CA ILE A 419 -8.77 -26.64 10.29
C ILE A 419 -8.98 -25.20 10.79
N GLU A 420 -8.03 -24.30 10.48
CA GLU A 420 -8.09 -22.90 10.95
C GLU A 420 -9.26 -22.14 10.33
N LEU A 421 -9.52 -22.34 9.05
CA LEU A 421 -10.69 -21.73 8.41
C LEU A 421 -12.02 -22.25 8.97
N SER A 422 -12.08 -23.53 9.31
CA SER A 422 -13.28 -24.10 9.98
C SER A 422 -13.53 -23.46 11.35
N ARG A 423 -12.46 -23.08 12.06
CA ARG A 423 -12.53 -22.43 13.39
C ARG A 423 -12.89 -20.95 13.33
N SER A 424 -12.61 -20.29 12.21
CA SER A 424 -12.81 -18.83 12.09
C SER A 424 -14.27 -18.39 12.23
N GLY A 425 -15.23 -19.29 12.05
CA GLY A 425 -16.66 -19.04 12.26
C GLY A 425 -17.33 -18.07 11.27
N ASN A 426 -16.54 -17.33 10.51
CA ASN A 426 -17.00 -16.24 9.65
C ASN A 426 -17.21 -16.65 8.19
N VAL A 427 -17.13 -17.95 7.89
CA VAL A 427 -17.32 -18.48 6.54
C VAL A 427 -17.91 -19.88 6.59
N ARG A 428 -18.66 -20.26 5.57
CA ARG A 428 -19.16 -21.62 5.42
C ARG A 428 -18.21 -22.40 4.52
N LEU A 429 -17.44 -23.33 5.11
CA LEU A 429 -16.61 -24.24 4.33
C LEU A 429 -17.46 -25.27 3.62
N VAL A 430 -17.14 -25.52 2.37
CA VAL A 430 -17.74 -26.57 1.56
C VAL A 430 -16.74 -27.68 1.39
N GLU A 431 -16.93 -28.80 2.12
CA GLU A 431 -16.20 -30.04 1.91
C GLU A 431 -16.96 -30.94 0.94
N ARG A 432 -16.33 -31.39 -0.13
CA ARG A 432 -16.84 -32.51 -0.94
C ARG A 432 -15.70 -33.47 -1.28
N GLY A 433 -16.01 -34.76 -1.03
CA GLY A 433 -15.08 -35.90 -1.16
C GLY A 433 -14.59 -36.27 -2.57
N ASN A 434 -14.93 -35.52 -3.63
CA ASN A 434 -14.50 -35.80 -5.00
C ASN A 434 -13.75 -34.62 -5.63
N LEU A 435 -12.62 -34.30 -5.02
CA LEU A 435 -11.68 -33.30 -5.58
C LEU A 435 -10.87 -33.81 -6.78
N GLY A 436 -10.92 -35.13 -7.08
CA GLY A 436 -10.08 -35.76 -8.10
C GLY A 436 -10.28 -35.20 -9.51
N ASP A 437 -11.49 -34.76 -9.88
CA ASP A 437 -11.76 -34.18 -11.18
C ASP A 437 -11.35 -32.70 -11.27
N VAL A 438 -11.41 -32.00 -10.13
CA VAL A 438 -10.92 -30.62 -9.97
C VAL A 438 -9.39 -30.54 -10.05
N LEU A 439 -8.72 -31.58 -9.54
CA LEU A 439 -7.24 -31.68 -9.56
C LEU A 439 -6.68 -31.93 -10.95
N ARG A 440 -7.43 -32.58 -11.86
CA ARG A 440 -7.01 -32.76 -13.25
C ARG A 440 -6.99 -31.47 -14.02
N GLU A 441 -7.90 -30.54 -13.75
CA GLU A 441 -7.89 -29.20 -14.34
C GLU A 441 -6.80 -28.32 -13.75
N GLN A 442 -6.42 -28.48 -12.46
CA GLN A 442 -5.30 -27.77 -11.86
C GLN A 442 -3.95 -28.10 -12.53
N ALA A 443 -3.73 -29.31 -12.99
CA ALA A 443 -2.53 -29.69 -13.73
C ALA A 443 -2.35 -28.91 -15.06
N LEU A 444 -3.46 -28.38 -15.62
CA LEU A 444 -3.44 -27.45 -16.77
C LEU A 444 -3.14 -25.99 -16.35
N GLN A 445 -3.26 -25.65 -15.07
CA GLN A 445 -3.03 -24.29 -14.54
C GLN A 445 -1.56 -24.00 -14.20
N GLU A 446 -0.69 -24.99 -14.17
CA GLU A 446 0.77 -24.82 -13.97
C GLU A 446 1.43 -24.00 -15.08
N SER A 447 0.74 -23.74 -16.20
CA SER A 447 1.19 -22.88 -17.30
C SER A 447 0.99 -21.36 -17.07
N GLY A 448 0.49 -20.93 -15.91
CA GLY A 448 0.42 -19.51 -15.52
C GLY A 448 -0.83 -18.75 -15.97
N ALA A 449 -1.72 -19.34 -16.74
CA ALA A 449 -2.99 -18.74 -17.14
C ALA A 449 -4.15 -19.40 -16.41
N ILE A 450 -4.75 -18.69 -15.46
CA ILE A 450 -6.03 -19.10 -14.85
C ILE A 450 -7.12 -18.87 -15.90
N ASP A 451 -7.67 -19.95 -16.47
CA ASP A 451 -8.84 -19.82 -17.33
C ASP A 451 -10.08 -19.50 -16.47
N PRO A 452 -10.73 -18.33 -16.65
CA PRO A 452 -11.94 -17.97 -15.93
C PRO A 452 -13.08 -19.00 -16.06
N ASN A 453 -13.14 -19.74 -17.17
CA ASN A 453 -14.17 -20.76 -17.42
C ASN A 453 -13.96 -22.00 -16.53
N SER A 454 -12.70 -22.39 -16.26
CA SER A 454 -12.40 -23.52 -15.36
C SER A 454 -12.75 -23.19 -13.90
N VAL A 455 -12.46 -21.98 -13.46
CA VAL A 455 -12.84 -21.49 -12.12
C VAL A 455 -14.34 -21.52 -11.93
N SER A 456 -15.10 -21.04 -12.92
CA SER A 456 -16.57 -21.05 -12.90
C SER A 456 -17.15 -22.47 -12.88
N GLY A 457 -16.56 -23.40 -13.62
CA GLY A 457 -16.94 -24.82 -13.63
C GLY A 457 -16.74 -25.48 -12.26
N THR A 458 -15.55 -25.31 -11.70
CA THR A 458 -15.15 -25.83 -10.38
C THR A 458 -16.04 -25.30 -9.26
N GLY A 459 -16.29 -23.99 -9.23
CA GLY A 459 -17.13 -23.39 -8.21
C GLY A 459 -18.57 -23.89 -8.22
N ARG A 460 -19.15 -24.10 -9.41
CA ARG A 460 -20.51 -24.67 -9.56
C ARG A 460 -20.58 -26.11 -9.06
N LEU A 461 -19.60 -26.93 -9.38
CA LEU A 461 -19.50 -28.31 -8.91
C LEU A 461 -19.39 -28.40 -7.39
N LEU A 462 -18.62 -27.52 -6.78
CA LEU A 462 -18.43 -27.46 -5.34
C LEU A 462 -19.57 -26.75 -4.61
N GLY A 463 -20.42 -26.00 -5.32
CA GLY A 463 -21.47 -25.18 -4.71
C GLY A 463 -20.89 -24.06 -3.85
N ALA A 464 -19.67 -23.58 -4.17
CA ALA A 464 -18.98 -22.51 -3.48
C ALA A 464 -19.15 -21.18 -4.22
N ASP A 465 -19.16 -20.08 -3.48
CA ASP A 465 -19.19 -18.72 -4.05
C ASP A 465 -17.76 -18.20 -4.30
N ILE A 466 -16.82 -18.72 -3.50
CA ILE A 466 -15.42 -18.33 -3.49
C ILE A 466 -14.53 -19.57 -3.45
N LEU A 467 -13.42 -19.55 -4.15
CA LEU A 467 -12.34 -20.52 -4.04
C LEU A 467 -11.15 -19.91 -3.33
N LEU A 468 -10.60 -20.63 -2.34
CA LEU A 468 -9.29 -20.35 -1.77
C LEU A 468 -8.28 -21.30 -2.41
N ALA A 469 -7.43 -20.74 -3.26
CA ALA A 469 -6.33 -21.46 -3.89
C ALA A 469 -5.02 -21.12 -3.19
N SER A 470 -4.13 -22.11 -3.06
CA SER A 470 -2.80 -21.92 -2.46
C SER A 470 -1.72 -22.64 -3.24
N GLY A 471 -0.52 -22.06 -3.27
CA GLY A 471 0.67 -22.61 -3.92
C GLY A 471 1.89 -22.50 -3.02
N LEU A 472 2.70 -23.57 -2.97
CA LEU A 472 3.94 -23.64 -2.19
C LEU A 472 5.16 -23.69 -3.11
N HIS A 473 6.04 -22.71 -2.98
CA HIS A 473 7.23 -22.53 -3.80
C HIS A 473 8.50 -22.57 -2.96
N ARG A 474 9.56 -23.21 -3.46
CA ARG A 474 10.87 -23.20 -2.80
C ARG A 474 11.56 -21.85 -3.00
N ARG A 475 12.22 -21.36 -1.94
CA ARG A 475 13.03 -20.14 -1.93
C ARG A 475 14.35 -20.35 -1.22
N THR A 476 15.28 -19.44 -1.39
CA THR A 476 16.52 -19.41 -0.62
C THR A 476 16.21 -19.23 0.87
N GLY A 477 16.59 -20.18 1.70
CA GLY A 477 16.37 -20.13 3.15
C GLY A 477 15.00 -20.63 3.64
N GLY A 478 14.11 -21.12 2.73
CA GLY A 478 12.79 -21.62 3.13
C GLY A 478 11.84 -21.87 1.98
N SER A 479 10.58 -21.59 2.21
CA SER A 479 9.52 -21.69 1.20
C SER A 479 8.61 -20.46 1.24
N GLU A 480 7.95 -20.20 0.11
CA GLU A 480 6.93 -19.18 -0.03
C GLU A 480 5.58 -19.85 -0.24
N LEU A 481 4.61 -19.48 0.58
CA LEU A 481 3.21 -19.85 0.41
C LEU A 481 2.43 -18.68 -0.16
N VAL A 482 1.76 -18.89 -1.27
CA VAL A 482 0.87 -17.90 -1.91
C VAL A 482 -0.57 -18.36 -1.70
N LEU A 483 -1.44 -17.47 -1.24
CA LEU A 483 -2.85 -17.70 -1.04
C LEU A 483 -3.66 -16.72 -1.91
N LYS A 484 -4.74 -17.19 -2.55
CA LYS A 484 -5.58 -16.40 -3.46
C LYS A 484 -7.05 -16.68 -3.20
N LEU A 485 -7.87 -15.64 -3.14
CA LEU A 485 -9.33 -15.74 -3.19
C LEU A 485 -9.82 -15.45 -4.60
N LEU A 486 -10.63 -16.35 -5.15
CA LEU A 486 -11.19 -16.26 -6.49
C LEU A 486 -12.72 -16.34 -6.42
N ARG A 487 -13.40 -15.44 -7.15
CA ARG A 487 -14.85 -15.52 -7.32
C ARG A 487 -15.19 -16.64 -8.28
N THR A 488 -16.03 -17.59 -7.86
CA THR A 488 -16.36 -18.75 -8.71
C THR A 488 -17.16 -18.41 -9.95
N SER A 489 -18.00 -17.38 -9.89
CA SER A 489 -18.88 -16.99 -11.01
C SER A 489 -18.13 -16.36 -12.18
N THR A 490 -17.00 -15.69 -11.94
CA THR A 490 -16.27 -14.89 -12.94
C THR A 490 -14.80 -15.28 -13.11
N GLY A 491 -14.22 -16.09 -12.20
CA GLY A 491 -12.79 -16.35 -12.15
C GLY A 491 -11.95 -15.17 -11.67
N GLU A 492 -12.60 -14.08 -11.23
CA GLU A 492 -11.92 -12.87 -10.80
C GLU A 492 -11.09 -13.12 -9.53
N LEU A 493 -9.84 -12.64 -9.53
CA LEU A 493 -9.00 -12.62 -8.34
C LEU A 493 -9.48 -11.51 -7.40
N LEU A 494 -10.06 -11.91 -6.27
CA LEU A 494 -10.58 -10.98 -5.27
C LEU A 494 -9.47 -10.44 -4.37
N SER A 495 -8.57 -11.32 -3.94
CA SER A 495 -7.45 -10.97 -3.06
C SER A 495 -6.34 -12.00 -3.15
N ALA A 496 -5.11 -11.59 -2.84
CA ALA A 496 -3.96 -12.49 -2.73
C ALA A 496 -3.04 -12.04 -1.60
N THR A 497 -2.42 -13.00 -0.91
CA THR A 497 -1.39 -12.76 0.10
C THR A 497 -0.29 -13.78 0.00
N ARG A 498 0.85 -13.51 0.64
CA ARG A 498 2.01 -14.39 0.67
C ARG A 498 2.56 -14.50 2.08
N ALA A 499 3.20 -15.62 2.34
CA ALA A 499 3.93 -15.86 3.57
C ALA A 499 5.27 -16.50 3.28
N LYS A 500 6.32 -16.09 3.97
CA LYS A 500 7.58 -16.83 4.04
C LYS A 500 7.50 -17.85 5.14
N ILE A 501 7.98 -19.03 4.86
CA ILE A 501 8.06 -20.14 5.81
C ILE A 501 9.52 -20.51 5.97
N ASP A 502 10.04 -20.41 7.18
CA ASP A 502 11.40 -20.83 7.50
C ASP A 502 11.57 -22.34 7.21
N LYS A 503 12.73 -22.69 6.67
CA LYS A 503 13.03 -24.09 6.29
C LYS A 503 12.85 -25.06 7.45
N SER A 504 13.26 -24.67 8.64
CA SER A 504 13.19 -25.53 9.83
C SER A 504 11.77 -25.91 10.26
N LEU A 505 10.76 -25.11 9.90
CA LEU A 505 9.35 -25.43 10.17
C LEU A 505 8.75 -26.46 9.22
N LEU A 506 9.35 -26.65 8.06
CA LEU A 506 8.88 -27.59 7.03
C LEU A 506 9.62 -28.94 7.08
N ASP A 507 10.77 -29.00 7.76
CA ASP A 507 11.58 -30.21 7.87
C ASP A 507 11.15 -31.06 9.08
N ASP A 508 10.25 -30.57 9.97
CA ASP A 508 9.57 -31.28 11.06
C ASP A 508 8.31 -32.03 10.54
#